data_70daf27a4b782bdaf49a6e86587e75b5
#
_entry.id   70daf27a4b782bdaf49a6e86587e75b5
#
_cell.length_a   1.000
_cell.length_b   1.000
_cell.length_c   1.000
_cell.angle_alpha   90.00
_cell.angle_beta   90.00
_cell.angle_gamma   90.00
#
_symmetry.space_group_name_H-M   'P 1'
#
loop_
_entity.id
_entity.type
_entity.pdbx_description
1 polymer ?
#
loop_
_entity_poly.entity_id
_entity_poly.type
_entity_poly.pdbx_seq_one_letter_code
_entity_poly.pdbx_strand_id
1 'polypeptide(L)'
;VIFLTIIVRFYYGQEYNNTTFNLARMNMLLHDVNYTRFKIDNDDTLENPAFRGEKFDAVVANPPYSAKWSADPSFLDDERFSGYGKLAPKSKADFAFIQHMIHYLDDNGTMAVVLPHGVLFRGAAEGTIRKYLIEEKNYLDAVIGLPANLFFGTSIPTSILVFKKCREDSDNVLFIDASQSFEKGKNQNHLTDEDVDKIVETYRNRETIDKFSYCLLYTSDAADER
;
A
#
# COMPACT_ATOMS: atom_id res chain seq x y z
N VAL A 1 8.54 -3.87 7.52
CA VAL A 1 7.40 -4.21 6.63
C VAL A 1 7.11 -5.68 6.78
N ILE A 2 5.92 -6.07 7.19
CA ILE A 2 5.53 -7.46 7.43
C ILE A 2 4.43 -7.82 6.43
N PHE A 3 4.56 -8.97 5.79
CA PHE A 3 3.62 -9.49 4.80
C PHE A 3 2.75 -10.58 5.44
N LEU A 4 1.43 -10.57 5.20
CA LEU A 4 0.49 -11.57 5.74
C LEU A 4 -0.49 -12.02 4.66
N THR A 5 -0.54 -13.32 4.39
CA THR A 5 -1.56 -13.96 3.53
C THR A 5 -2.12 -15.21 4.17
N ILE A 6 -3.39 -15.51 3.90
CA ILE A 6 -4.23 -16.48 4.65
C ILE A 6 -3.84 -17.96 4.46
N ILE A 7 -3.08 -18.34 3.42
CA ILE A 7 -2.44 -19.66 3.30
C ILE A 7 -1.04 -19.42 2.77
N VAL A 8 -0.18 -18.91 3.63
CA VAL A 8 1.16 -18.56 3.20
C VAL A 8 2.05 -19.78 3.28
N ARG A 9 2.60 -20.17 2.16
CA ARG A 9 3.69 -21.14 2.14
C ARG A 9 4.96 -20.49 2.65
N PHE A 10 5.21 -19.24 2.24
CA PHE A 10 6.42 -18.48 2.58
C PHE A 10 6.12 -17.01 2.83
N TYR A 11 6.84 -16.42 3.77
CA TYR A 11 6.82 -14.99 4.09
C TYR A 11 8.15 -14.37 3.68
N TYR A 12 8.08 -13.23 3.00
CA TYR A 12 9.25 -12.45 2.62
C TYR A 12 9.12 -11.05 3.21
N GLY A 13 10.22 -10.49 3.68
CA GLY A 13 10.25 -9.15 4.21
C GLY A 13 11.64 -8.55 4.10
N GLN A 14 11.70 -7.23 4.06
CA GLN A 14 12.96 -6.50 4.12
C GLN A 14 12.80 -5.32 5.07
N GLU A 15 13.77 -5.14 5.96
CA GLU A 15 13.75 -4.13 7.01
C GLU A 15 15.13 -3.51 7.16
N TYR A 16 15.20 -2.20 7.03
CA TYR A 16 16.46 -1.44 7.13
C TYR A 16 17.01 -1.41 8.56
N ASN A 17 16.14 -1.21 9.55
CA ASN A 17 16.54 -1.10 10.94
C ASN A 17 16.85 -2.47 11.54
N ASN A 18 18.10 -2.69 11.98
CA ASN A 18 18.55 -3.96 12.51
C ASN A 18 17.77 -4.43 13.75
N THR A 19 17.36 -3.50 14.63
CA THR A 19 16.55 -3.86 15.81
C THR A 19 15.17 -4.35 15.38
N THR A 20 14.50 -3.63 14.48
CA THR A 20 13.20 -4.01 13.92
C THR A 20 13.28 -5.30 13.13
N PHE A 21 14.35 -5.51 12.36
CA PHE A 21 14.64 -6.76 11.68
C PHE A 21 14.67 -7.95 12.62
N ASN A 22 15.44 -7.84 13.72
CA ASN A 22 15.53 -8.91 14.71
C ASN A 22 14.20 -9.14 15.43
N LEU A 23 13.47 -8.07 15.77
CA LEU A 23 12.14 -8.17 16.37
C LEU A 23 11.15 -8.85 15.42
N ALA A 24 11.16 -8.52 14.13
CA ALA A 24 10.31 -9.14 13.13
C ALA A 24 10.56 -10.66 13.05
N ARG A 25 11.82 -11.08 12.98
CA ARG A 25 12.19 -12.51 12.98
C ARG A 25 11.74 -13.23 14.25
N MET A 26 11.96 -12.62 15.41
CA MET A 26 11.52 -13.18 16.68
C MET A 26 9.99 -13.28 16.73
N ASN A 27 9.28 -12.26 16.24
CA ASN A 27 7.82 -12.25 16.18
C ASN A 27 7.28 -13.40 15.32
N MET A 28 7.89 -13.66 14.15
CA MET A 28 7.51 -14.82 13.32
C MET A 28 7.61 -16.13 14.11
N LEU A 29 8.70 -16.34 14.84
CA LEU A 29 8.89 -17.55 15.66
C LEU A 29 7.87 -17.63 16.82
N LEU A 30 7.57 -16.52 17.48
CA LEU A 30 6.59 -16.46 18.56
C LEU A 30 5.14 -16.72 18.09
N HIS A 31 4.88 -16.52 16.79
CA HIS A 31 3.61 -16.87 16.14
C HIS A 31 3.67 -18.22 15.41
N ASP A 32 4.53 -19.13 15.85
CA ASP A 32 4.66 -20.50 15.34
C ASP A 32 4.98 -20.60 13.84
N VAL A 33 5.54 -19.54 13.24
CA VAL A 33 6.02 -19.61 11.86
C VAL A 33 7.41 -20.26 11.85
N ASN A 34 7.51 -21.45 11.27
CA ASN A 34 8.78 -22.15 11.15
C ASN A 34 9.82 -21.29 10.41
N TYR A 35 11.07 -21.28 10.90
CA TYR A 35 12.15 -20.47 10.32
C TYR A 35 12.44 -20.78 8.85
N THR A 36 12.09 -21.99 8.37
CA THR A 36 12.19 -22.37 6.95
C THR A 36 11.10 -21.76 6.07
N ARG A 37 10.08 -21.15 6.65
CA ARG A 37 8.92 -20.58 5.96
C ARG A 37 8.94 -19.06 5.89
N PHE A 38 9.98 -18.40 6.40
CA PHE A 38 10.14 -16.98 6.21
C PHE A 38 11.56 -16.58 5.84
N LYS A 39 11.69 -15.55 5.05
CA LYS A 39 12.96 -14.91 4.69
C LYS A 39 12.81 -13.42 4.89
N ILE A 40 13.47 -12.88 5.91
CA ILE A 40 13.52 -11.45 6.17
C ILE A 40 14.96 -11.01 5.99
N ASP A 41 15.19 -10.01 5.14
CA ASP A 41 16.50 -9.45 4.85
C ASP A 41 16.70 -8.12 5.60
N ASN A 42 17.96 -7.79 5.91
CA ASN A 42 18.28 -6.55 6.63
C ASN A 42 19.07 -5.60 5.73
N ASP A 43 18.34 -4.84 4.92
CA ASP A 43 18.91 -3.81 4.05
C ASP A 43 17.83 -2.79 3.64
N ASP A 44 18.25 -1.73 2.92
CA ASP A 44 17.34 -0.73 2.40
C ASP A 44 16.53 -1.28 1.21
N THR A 45 15.21 -1.29 1.39
CA THR A 45 14.26 -1.85 0.41
C THR A 45 14.30 -1.13 -0.95
N LEU A 46 14.55 0.17 -0.97
CA LEU A 46 14.56 0.96 -2.21
C LEU A 46 15.93 0.92 -2.88
N GLU A 47 17.00 1.02 -2.09
CA GLU A 47 18.38 1.09 -2.60
C GLU A 47 18.92 -0.31 -2.96
N ASN A 48 18.68 -1.31 -2.11
CA ASN A 48 19.22 -2.66 -2.22
C ASN A 48 18.12 -3.74 -2.09
N PRO A 49 17.22 -3.90 -3.09
CA PRO A 49 16.14 -4.88 -3.01
C PRO A 49 16.67 -6.31 -2.97
N ALA A 50 16.31 -7.06 -1.93
CA ALA A 50 16.83 -8.39 -1.64
C ALA A 50 16.21 -9.51 -2.50
N PHE A 51 15.00 -9.32 -3.03
CA PHE A 51 14.21 -10.39 -3.65
C PHE A 51 14.06 -10.20 -5.17
N ARG A 52 15.15 -9.82 -5.86
CA ARG A 52 15.15 -9.60 -7.30
C ARG A 52 14.68 -10.85 -8.05
N GLY A 53 13.72 -10.68 -8.96
CA GLY A 53 13.13 -11.75 -9.75
C GLY A 53 11.99 -12.52 -9.08
N GLU A 54 11.74 -12.30 -7.80
CA GLU A 54 10.57 -12.90 -7.11
C GLU A 54 9.28 -12.15 -7.44
N LYS A 55 8.14 -12.86 -7.35
CA LYS A 55 6.79 -12.29 -7.42
C LYS A 55 5.95 -12.84 -6.27
N PHE A 56 5.02 -12.03 -5.78
CA PHE A 56 4.24 -12.34 -4.59
C PHE A 56 2.74 -12.22 -4.86
N ASP A 57 1.99 -13.22 -4.39
CA ASP A 57 0.51 -13.22 -4.47
C ASP A 57 -0.11 -12.11 -3.63
N ALA A 58 0.53 -11.77 -2.52
CA ALA A 58 0.09 -10.68 -1.65
C ALA A 58 1.27 -9.83 -1.18
N VAL A 59 1.10 -8.51 -1.27
CA VAL A 59 2.07 -7.53 -0.80
C VAL A 59 1.38 -6.55 0.14
N VAL A 60 1.80 -6.49 1.42
CA VAL A 60 1.23 -5.57 2.40
C VAL A 60 2.32 -4.77 3.09
N ALA A 61 2.09 -3.48 3.30
CA ALA A 61 3.03 -2.62 3.98
C ALA A 61 2.37 -1.44 4.71
N ASN A 62 3.03 -1.03 5.78
CA ASN A 62 2.89 0.29 6.37
C ASN A 62 4.28 0.93 6.36
N PRO A 63 4.72 1.51 5.24
CA PRO A 63 6.06 2.08 5.10
C PRO A 63 6.20 3.36 5.92
N PRO A 64 7.45 3.82 6.20
CA PRO A 64 7.66 5.08 6.89
C PRO A 64 7.14 6.25 6.04
N TYR A 65 6.21 7.04 6.61
CA TYR A 65 5.54 8.13 5.88
C TYR A 65 6.50 9.25 5.52
N SER A 66 6.47 9.65 4.26
CA SER A 66 7.30 10.74 3.72
C SER A 66 8.79 10.57 4.04
N ALA A 67 9.28 9.35 4.05
CA ALA A 67 10.71 9.07 4.23
C ALA A 67 11.54 9.70 3.10
N LYS A 68 12.77 10.08 3.43
CA LYS A 68 13.75 10.48 2.43
C LYS A 68 14.38 9.24 1.79
N TRP A 69 14.70 9.32 0.51
CA TRP A 69 15.46 8.31 -0.23
C TRP A 69 16.41 8.98 -1.20
N SER A 70 17.29 8.24 -1.87
CA SER A 70 18.30 8.84 -2.76
C SER A 70 17.67 9.53 -3.96
N ALA A 71 16.62 8.96 -4.54
CA ALA A 71 16.06 9.35 -5.83
C ALA A 71 17.15 9.57 -6.87
N ASP A 72 18.17 8.69 -6.89
CA ASP A 72 19.26 8.78 -7.84
C ASP A 72 18.73 8.67 -9.27
N PRO A 73 19.18 9.48 -10.21
CA PRO A 73 18.74 9.41 -11.61
C PRO A 73 18.91 8.03 -12.26
N SER A 74 19.85 7.20 -11.81
CA SER A 74 20.04 5.83 -12.29
C SER A 74 18.81 4.94 -12.05
N PHE A 75 17.96 5.27 -11.10
CA PHE A 75 16.69 4.57 -10.89
C PHE A 75 15.69 4.75 -12.04
N LEU A 76 15.89 5.69 -12.95
CA LEU A 76 15.08 5.76 -14.18
C LEU A 76 15.31 4.55 -15.11
N ASP A 77 16.44 3.87 -14.96
CA ASP A 77 16.76 2.64 -15.68
C ASP A 77 16.41 1.37 -14.89
N ASP A 78 15.99 1.49 -13.61
CA ASP A 78 15.55 0.38 -12.79
C ASP A 78 14.11 -0.03 -13.17
N GLU A 79 13.88 -1.31 -13.41
CA GLU A 79 12.59 -1.87 -13.85
C GLU A 79 11.42 -1.50 -12.91
N ARG A 80 11.71 -1.23 -11.63
CA ARG A 80 10.69 -0.80 -10.66
C ARG A 80 10.13 0.58 -10.96
N PHE A 81 10.90 1.45 -11.60
CA PHE A 81 10.60 2.87 -11.75
C PHE A 81 10.56 3.38 -13.19
N SER A 82 11.24 2.69 -14.13
CA SER A 82 11.46 3.15 -15.51
C SER A 82 10.20 3.45 -16.30
N GLY A 83 9.13 2.68 -16.06
CA GLY A 83 7.86 2.82 -16.81
C GLY A 83 7.04 4.07 -16.47
N TYR A 84 7.35 4.78 -15.39
CA TYR A 84 6.52 5.89 -14.88
C TYR A 84 6.96 7.28 -15.36
N GLY A 85 8.08 7.36 -16.07
CA GLY A 85 8.62 8.61 -16.62
C GLY A 85 9.18 9.60 -15.59
N LYS A 86 8.93 9.40 -14.31
CA LYS A 86 9.45 10.22 -13.20
C LYS A 86 9.70 9.39 -11.95
N LEU A 87 10.70 9.79 -11.18
CA LEU A 87 10.94 9.27 -9.84
C LEU A 87 10.11 10.01 -8.80
N ALA A 88 9.72 9.32 -7.73
CA ALA A 88 9.14 9.96 -6.55
C ALA A 88 10.10 11.02 -5.98
N PRO A 89 9.59 12.09 -5.34
CA PRO A 89 10.46 13.15 -4.81
C PRO A 89 11.46 12.59 -3.77
N LYS A 90 12.70 13.05 -3.80
CA LYS A 90 13.75 12.68 -2.83
C LYS A 90 13.32 12.86 -1.37
N SER A 91 12.46 13.81 -1.09
CA SER A 91 11.94 14.11 0.25
C SER A 91 10.74 13.26 0.66
N LYS A 92 10.18 12.42 -0.23
CA LYS A 92 8.95 11.65 -0.02
C LYS A 92 8.96 10.37 -0.85
N ALA A 93 9.39 9.28 -0.24
CA ALA A 93 9.48 7.97 -0.87
C ALA A 93 8.12 7.23 -0.99
N ASP A 94 7.00 7.87 -0.59
CA ASP A 94 5.70 7.20 -0.55
C ASP A 94 5.39 6.46 -1.86
N PHE A 95 5.51 7.14 -3.00
CA PHE A 95 5.32 6.51 -4.31
C PHE A 95 6.46 5.59 -4.75
N ALA A 96 7.68 5.76 -4.27
CA ALA A 96 8.75 4.81 -4.54
C ALA A 96 8.46 3.45 -3.89
N PHE A 97 7.90 3.43 -2.68
CA PHE A 97 7.41 2.20 -2.05
C PHE A 97 6.25 1.58 -2.84
N ILE A 98 5.26 2.38 -3.29
CA ILE A 98 4.16 1.86 -4.13
C ILE A 98 4.72 1.20 -5.40
N GLN A 99 5.61 1.87 -6.13
CA GLN A 99 6.21 1.36 -7.37
C GLN A 99 7.00 0.07 -7.10
N HIS A 100 7.81 0.04 -6.04
CA HIS A 100 8.54 -1.14 -5.60
C HIS A 100 7.59 -2.31 -5.30
N MET A 101 6.55 -2.09 -4.52
CA MET A 101 5.57 -3.13 -4.16
C MET A 101 4.82 -3.67 -5.40
N ILE A 102 4.41 -2.79 -6.32
CA ILE A 102 3.75 -3.18 -7.57
C ILE A 102 4.70 -3.99 -8.46
N HIS A 103 5.99 -3.64 -8.51
CA HIS A 103 6.97 -4.42 -9.27
C HIS A 103 7.02 -5.87 -8.78
N TYR A 104 6.99 -6.09 -7.47
CA TYR A 104 7.04 -7.43 -6.87
C TYR A 104 5.68 -8.14 -6.79
N LEU A 105 4.59 -7.45 -7.07
CA LEU A 105 3.26 -8.06 -7.12
C LEU A 105 3.14 -9.00 -8.33
N ASP A 106 2.63 -10.21 -8.10
CA ASP A 106 2.23 -11.14 -9.16
C ASP A 106 1.07 -10.55 -9.99
N ASP A 107 0.88 -11.04 -11.21
CA ASP A 107 -0.18 -10.53 -12.10
C ASP A 107 -1.58 -10.74 -11.53
N ASN A 108 -1.80 -11.82 -10.78
CA ASN A 108 -3.05 -12.09 -10.06
C ASN A 108 -3.00 -11.69 -8.58
N GLY A 109 -1.93 -11.05 -8.16
CA GLY A 109 -1.69 -10.68 -6.78
C GLY A 109 -2.53 -9.48 -6.32
N THR A 110 -2.64 -9.32 -5.00
CA THR A 110 -3.27 -8.17 -4.35
C THR A 110 -2.28 -7.46 -3.45
N MET A 111 -2.19 -6.15 -3.59
CA MET A 111 -1.36 -5.30 -2.75
C MET A 111 -2.23 -4.38 -1.90
N ALA A 112 -1.86 -4.20 -0.63
CA ALA A 112 -2.47 -3.19 0.24
C ALA A 112 -1.38 -2.40 0.98
N VAL A 113 -1.46 -1.07 0.93
CA VAL A 113 -0.47 -0.19 1.56
C VAL A 113 -1.14 0.92 2.34
N VAL A 114 -0.67 1.16 3.56
CA VAL A 114 -1.13 2.26 4.42
C VAL A 114 -0.25 3.48 4.16
N LEU A 115 -0.85 4.60 3.79
CA LEU A 115 -0.14 5.84 3.47
C LEU A 115 -0.91 7.07 3.97
N PRO A 116 -0.23 8.22 4.18
CA PRO A 116 -0.90 9.46 4.54
C PRO A 116 -1.73 10.00 3.37
N HIS A 117 -2.82 10.68 3.66
CA HIS A 117 -3.74 11.24 2.66
C HIS A 117 -3.06 12.08 1.57
N GLY A 118 -1.89 12.65 1.86
CA GLY A 118 -1.12 13.42 0.88
C GLY A 118 -0.88 12.72 -0.46
N VAL A 119 -0.77 11.39 -0.46
CA VAL A 119 -0.57 10.60 -1.69
C VAL A 119 -1.77 10.69 -2.66
N LEU A 120 -2.95 11.04 -2.16
CA LEU A 120 -4.17 11.13 -2.97
C LEU A 120 -4.22 12.40 -3.81
N PHE A 121 -3.57 13.50 -3.39
CA PHE A 121 -3.75 14.81 -4.03
C PHE A 121 -2.46 15.56 -4.38
N ARG A 122 -1.29 15.17 -3.85
CA ARG A 122 -0.04 15.86 -4.20
C ARG A 122 0.23 15.75 -5.70
N GLY A 123 0.63 16.89 -6.31
CA GLY A 123 0.90 17.02 -7.75
C GLY A 123 2.36 16.69 -8.12
N ALA A 124 2.84 17.30 -9.19
CA ALA A 124 4.18 17.12 -9.76
C ALA A 124 4.51 15.64 -10.03
N ALA A 125 5.68 15.14 -9.60
CA ALA A 125 6.11 13.77 -9.87
C ALA A 125 5.14 12.73 -9.29
N GLU A 126 4.60 12.94 -8.08
CA GLU A 126 3.63 12.04 -7.48
C GLU A 126 2.32 12.00 -8.29
N GLY A 127 1.86 13.14 -8.79
CA GLY A 127 0.71 13.22 -9.70
C GLY A 127 0.92 12.45 -10.99
N THR A 128 2.12 12.54 -11.60
CA THR A 128 2.46 11.79 -12.81
C THR A 128 2.43 10.29 -12.58
N ILE A 129 3.04 9.81 -11.48
CA ILE A 129 3.07 8.39 -11.13
C ILE A 129 1.66 7.89 -10.82
N ARG A 130 0.87 8.65 -10.07
CA ARG A 130 -0.52 8.31 -9.74
C ARG A 130 -1.37 8.22 -10.99
N LYS A 131 -1.26 9.19 -11.90
CA LYS A 131 -1.97 9.18 -13.20
C LYS A 131 -1.65 7.91 -13.99
N TYR A 132 -0.37 7.56 -14.11
CA TYR A 132 0.05 6.35 -14.80
C TYR A 132 -0.54 5.08 -14.19
N LEU A 133 -0.58 4.98 -12.86
CA LEU A 133 -1.14 3.81 -12.16
C LEU A 133 -2.65 3.68 -12.34
N ILE A 134 -3.38 4.78 -12.49
CA ILE A 134 -4.84 4.80 -12.62
C ILE A 134 -5.25 4.73 -14.09
N GLU A 135 -4.74 5.63 -14.92
CA GLU A 135 -5.21 5.79 -16.30
C GLU A 135 -4.56 4.79 -17.28
N GLU A 136 -3.24 4.57 -17.15
CA GLU A 136 -2.52 3.72 -18.10
C GLU A 136 -2.52 2.24 -17.68
N LYS A 137 -2.50 1.97 -16.37
CA LYS A 137 -2.39 0.61 -15.83
C LYS A 137 -3.67 0.08 -15.21
N ASN A 138 -4.61 0.94 -14.86
CA ASN A 138 -5.84 0.56 -14.16
C ASN A 138 -5.59 -0.33 -12.93
N TYR A 139 -4.53 -0.04 -12.14
CA TYR A 139 -4.16 -0.92 -11.01
C TYR A 139 -4.85 -0.57 -9.70
N LEU A 140 -5.37 0.65 -9.52
CA LEU A 140 -6.02 1.05 -8.28
C LEU A 140 -7.39 0.37 -8.15
N ASP A 141 -7.54 -0.49 -7.13
CA ASP A 141 -8.77 -1.24 -6.87
C ASP A 141 -9.66 -0.58 -5.81
N ALA A 142 -9.05 -0.07 -4.72
CA ALA A 142 -9.81 0.63 -3.69
C ALA A 142 -8.97 1.67 -2.95
N VAL A 143 -9.66 2.67 -2.40
CA VAL A 143 -9.16 3.67 -1.45
C VAL A 143 -10.00 3.62 -0.20
N ILE A 144 -9.41 3.29 0.96
CA ILE A 144 -10.09 3.18 2.24
C ILE A 144 -9.53 4.24 3.17
N GLY A 145 -10.30 5.30 3.42
CA GLY A 145 -9.95 6.36 4.37
C GLY A 145 -10.10 5.86 5.80
N LEU A 146 -9.06 6.01 6.61
CA LEU A 146 -9.02 5.57 7.99
C LEU A 146 -9.17 6.75 8.97
N PRO A 147 -9.62 6.50 10.20
CA PRO A 147 -9.67 7.52 11.23
C PRO A 147 -8.30 8.15 11.50
N ALA A 148 -8.29 9.42 11.89
CA ALA A 148 -7.10 10.06 12.40
C ALA A 148 -6.67 9.43 13.74
N ASN A 149 -5.40 9.61 14.11
CA ASN A 149 -4.85 9.17 15.40
C ASN A 149 -4.98 7.65 15.67
N LEU A 150 -4.86 6.82 14.62
CA LEU A 150 -4.82 5.34 14.75
C LEU A 150 -3.43 4.81 15.06
N PHE A 151 -2.38 5.43 14.54
CA PHE A 151 -1.02 4.90 14.59
C PHE A 151 -0.15 5.63 15.61
N PHE A 152 0.75 4.88 16.27
CA PHE A 152 1.72 5.46 17.19
C PHE A 152 2.62 6.49 16.50
N GLY A 153 2.88 7.59 17.20
CA GLY A 153 3.79 8.63 16.72
C GLY A 153 3.22 9.60 15.67
N THR A 154 1.96 9.42 15.27
CA THR A 154 1.30 10.34 14.34
C THR A 154 -0.19 10.45 14.59
N SER A 155 -0.72 11.69 14.47
CA SER A 155 -2.17 11.96 14.52
C SER A 155 -2.79 12.18 13.15
N ILE A 156 -1.99 12.11 12.07
CA ILE A 156 -2.49 12.38 10.72
C ILE A 156 -3.44 11.26 10.25
N PRO A 157 -4.50 11.62 9.50
CA PRO A 157 -5.33 10.61 8.86
C PRO A 157 -4.56 9.90 7.74
N THR A 158 -4.85 8.61 7.60
CA THR A 158 -4.22 7.74 6.61
C THR A 158 -5.26 7.05 5.75
N SER A 159 -4.81 6.44 4.67
CA SER A 159 -5.66 5.61 3.81
C SER A 159 -4.95 4.30 3.49
N ILE A 160 -5.73 3.24 3.33
CA ILE A 160 -5.26 2.03 2.68
C ILE A 160 -5.53 2.18 1.19
N LEU A 161 -4.50 2.01 0.38
CA LEU A 161 -4.62 1.88 -1.06
C LEU A 161 -4.50 0.41 -1.43
N VAL A 162 -5.48 -0.11 -2.16
CA VAL A 162 -5.47 -1.49 -2.67
C VAL A 162 -5.19 -1.45 -4.17
N PHE A 163 -4.23 -2.27 -4.60
CA PHE A 163 -3.86 -2.40 -6.01
C PHE A 163 -3.94 -3.85 -6.45
N LYS A 164 -4.36 -4.05 -7.69
CA LYS A 164 -4.39 -5.33 -8.41
C LYS A 164 -3.96 -5.12 -9.85
N LYS A 165 -3.25 -6.07 -10.45
CA LYS A 165 -2.87 -6.01 -11.86
C LYS A 165 -3.93 -6.63 -12.77
N CYS A 166 -4.72 -7.57 -12.26
CA CYS A 166 -5.73 -8.34 -12.99
C CYS A 166 -7.08 -7.63 -13.14
N ARG A 167 -7.11 -6.29 -13.09
CA ARG A 167 -8.33 -5.51 -13.27
C ARG A 167 -8.69 -5.39 -14.75
N GLU A 168 -10.00 -5.39 -15.03
CA GLU A 168 -10.56 -5.11 -16.35
C GLU A 168 -10.93 -3.61 -16.48
N ASP A 169 -11.05 -3.10 -17.69
CA ASP A 169 -11.41 -1.70 -17.94
C ASP A 169 -12.82 -1.34 -17.40
N SER A 170 -13.68 -2.34 -17.28
CA SER A 170 -15.02 -2.22 -16.71
C SER A 170 -15.05 -2.19 -15.18
N ASP A 171 -13.90 -2.47 -14.52
CA ASP A 171 -13.85 -2.51 -13.07
C ASP A 171 -13.90 -1.10 -12.46
N ASN A 172 -14.82 -0.90 -11.53
CA ASN A 172 -14.89 0.33 -10.76
C ASN A 172 -13.79 0.42 -9.68
N VAL A 173 -13.45 1.61 -9.24
CA VAL A 173 -12.64 1.86 -8.04
C VAL A 173 -13.58 2.08 -6.86
N LEU A 174 -13.38 1.34 -5.78
CA LEU A 174 -14.17 1.47 -4.56
C LEU A 174 -13.53 2.48 -3.61
N PHE A 175 -14.31 3.45 -3.17
CA PHE A 175 -13.94 4.38 -2.11
C PHE A 175 -14.72 4.03 -0.84
N ILE A 176 -14.04 3.88 0.29
CA ILE A 176 -14.63 3.66 1.61
C ILE A 176 -14.17 4.79 2.53
N ASP A 177 -15.10 5.51 3.11
CA ASP A 177 -14.81 6.51 4.16
C ASP A 177 -15.09 5.92 5.54
N ALA A 178 -14.08 5.31 6.14
CA ALA A 178 -14.13 4.80 7.50
C ALA A 178 -13.58 5.83 8.53
N SER A 179 -13.45 7.10 8.17
CA SER A 179 -12.87 8.13 9.02
C SER A 179 -13.59 8.34 10.36
N GLN A 180 -14.87 7.94 10.43
CA GLN A 180 -15.70 8.01 11.63
C GLN A 180 -15.90 6.64 12.31
N SER A 181 -15.33 5.57 11.77
CA SER A 181 -15.45 4.20 12.30
C SER A 181 -14.33 3.96 13.32
N PHE A 182 -14.53 4.34 14.58
CA PHE A 182 -13.55 4.10 15.63
C PHE A 182 -14.12 4.25 17.02
N GLU A 183 -13.52 3.58 17.97
CA GLU A 183 -13.65 3.88 19.39
C GLU A 183 -12.51 4.78 19.85
N LYS A 184 -12.86 5.77 20.70
CA LYS A 184 -11.90 6.72 21.25
C LYS A 184 -11.17 6.12 22.43
N GLY A 185 -9.89 5.80 22.27
CA GLY A 185 -9.02 5.38 23.35
C GLY A 185 -8.41 6.56 24.12
N LYS A 186 -7.66 6.25 25.16
CA LYS A 186 -7.01 7.25 26.02
C LYS A 186 -5.97 8.10 25.27
N ASN A 187 -5.16 7.45 24.44
CA ASN A 187 -4.05 8.08 23.71
C ASN A 187 -4.24 8.03 22.20
N GLN A 188 -4.99 7.05 21.70
CA GLN A 188 -5.21 6.77 20.27
C GLN A 188 -6.65 6.31 20.05
N ASN A 189 -7.14 6.51 18.84
CA ASN A 189 -8.33 5.85 18.35
C ASN A 189 -8.00 4.41 17.96
N HIS A 190 -8.98 3.53 17.95
CA HIS A 190 -8.83 2.17 17.46
C HIS A 190 -10.08 1.74 16.69
N LEU A 191 -9.87 0.92 15.67
CA LEU A 191 -10.96 0.25 14.98
C LEU A 191 -11.41 -0.93 15.85
N THR A 192 -12.71 -1.10 15.99
CA THR A 192 -13.27 -2.31 16.59
C THR A 192 -13.27 -3.44 15.57
N ASP A 193 -13.46 -4.67 16.03
CA ASP A 193 -13.63 -5.81 15.11
C ASP A 193 -14.83 -5.60 14.18
N GLU A 194 -15.90 -5.00 14.67
CA GLU A 194 -17.09 -4.65 13.89
C GLU A 194 -16.79 -3.60 12.80
N ASP A 195 -15.95 -2.59 13.11
CA ASP A 195 -15.50 -1.60 12.12
C ASP A 195 -14.66 -2.27 11.01
N VAL A 196 -13.77 -3.16 11.40
CA VAL A 196 -12.92 -3.92 10.46
C VAL A 196 -13.78 -4.83 9.58
N ASP A 197 -14.71 -5.58 10.18
CA ASP A 197 -15.60 -6.48 9.44
C ASP A 197 -16.46 -5.70 8.45
N LYS A 198 -17.02 -4.56 8.87
CA LYS A 198 -17.79 -3.69 7.97
C LYS A 198 -16.97 -3.21 6.78
N ILE A 199 -15.72 -2.76 6.99
CA ILE A 199 -14.82 -2.34 5.91
C ILE A 199 -14.55 -3.52 4.97
N VAL A 200 -14.23 -4.69 5.50
CA VAL A 200 -13.89 -5.88 4.72
C VAL A 200 -15.08 -6.40 3.93
N GLU A 201 -16.27 -6.46 4.53
CA GLU A 201 -17.49 -6.88 3.86
C GLU A 201 -17.88 -5.90 2.74
N THR A 202 -17.84 -4.59 3.02
CA THR A 202 -18.09 -3.55 2.01
C THR A 202 -17.10 -3.68 0.84
N TYR A 203 -15.81 -3.94 1.14
CA TYR A 203 -14.79 -4.14 0.12
C TYR A 203 -15.09 -5.40 -0.72
N ARG A 204 -15.45 -6.51 -0.10
CA ARG A 204 -15.74 -7.80 -0.78
C ARG A 204 -16.96 -7.71 -1.67
N ASN A 205 -18.02 -7.09 -1.16
CA ASN A 205 -19.30 -6.99 -1.86
C ASN A 205 -19.36 -5.81 -2.85
N ARG A 206 -18.38 -4.90 -2.78
CA ARG A 206 -18.30 -3.64 -3.56
C ARG A 206 -19.60 -2.84 -3.44
N GLU A 207 -20.11 -2.72 -2.24
CA GLU A 207 -21.37 -2.05 -1.94
C GLU A 207 -21.21 -0.52 -1.95
N THR A 208 -22.22 0.17 -2.48
CA THR A 208 -22.40 1.61 -2.30
C THR A 208 -23.32 1.84 -1.10
N ILE A 209 -22.80 2.44 -0.04
CA ILE A 209 -23.50 2.74 1.21
C ILE A 209 -23.45 4.25 1.44
N ASP A 210 -24.61 4.88 1.67
CA ASP A 210 -24.68 6.33 1.87
C ASP A 210 -23.69 6.83 2.91
N LYS A 211 -22.89 7.84 2.55
CA LYS A 211 -21.84 8.46 3.37
C LYS A 211 -20.73 7.51 3.88
N PHE A 212 -20.66 6.29 3.38
CA PHE A 212 -19.63 5.34 3.79
C PHE A 212 -18.84 4.78 2.60
N SER A 213 -19.49 4.37 1.53
CA SER A 213 -18.80 3.81 0.38
C SER A 213 -19.41 4.19 -0.95
N TYR A 214 -18.57 4.30 -1.97
CA TYR A 214 -18.97 4.63 -3.33
C TYR A 214 -18.09 3.92 -4.34
N CYS A 215 -18.70 3.34 -5.37
CA CYS A 215 -18.02 2.76 -6.52
C CYS A 215 -17.98 3.76 -7.68
N LEU A 216 -16.79 4.09 -8.15
CA LEU A 216 -16.57 4.97 -9.29
C LEU A 216 -16.00 4.18 -10.47
N LEU A 217 -16.70 4.18 -11.59
CA LEU A 217 -16.14 3.72 -12.86
C LEU A 217 -15.23 4.82 -13.41
N TYR A 218 -13.95 4.53 -13.56
CA TYR A 218 -13.03 5.45 -14.21
C TYR A 218 -13.17 5.28 -15.73
N THR A 219 -13.79 6.24 -16.39
CA THR A 219 -13.80 6.37 -17.84
C THR A 219 -13.00 7.60 -18.23
N SER A 220 -12.28 7.55 -19.36
CA SER A 220 -11.53 8.71 -19.88
C SER A 220 -12.40 9.95 -20.08
N ASP A 221 -13.69 9.75 -20.34
CA ASP A 221 -14.67 10.82 -20.55
C ASP A 221 -15.01 11.58 -19.24
N ALA A 222 -14.83 10.98 -18.07
CA ALA A 222 -15.06 11.65 -16.79
C ALA A 222 -13.97 12.67 -16.42
N ALA A 223 -12.84 12.67 -17.10
CA ALA A 223 -11.74 13.61 -16.89
C ALA A 223 -11.92 14.94 -17.63
N ASP A 224 -12.74 14.98 -18.69
CA ASP A 224 -12.95 16.17 -19.53
C ASP A 224 -14.13 17.06 -19.08
N GLU A 225 -14.91 16.63 -18.08
CA GLU A 225 -16.08 17.40 -17.58
C GLU A 225 -15.79 18.31 -16.37
N ARG A 226 -14.50 18.69 -16.11
CA ARG A 226 -14.16 19.62 -15.03
C ARG A 226 -13.31 20.79 -15.47
#